data_a92c6ba660b08fe2abd3dc0c318067b7
#
_entry.id   a92c6ba660b08fe2abd3dc0c318067b7
#
_cell.length_a   1.000
_cell.length_b   1.000
_cell.length_c   1.000
_cell.angle_alpha   90.00
_cell.angle_beta   90.00
_cell.angle_gamma   90.00
#
_symmetry.space_group_name_H-M   'P 1'
#
loop_
_entity.id
_entity.type
_entity.pdbx_description
1 polymer ?
#
loop_
_entity_poly.entity_id
_entity_poly.type
_entity_poly.pdbx_seq_one_letter_code
_entity_poly.pdbx_strand_id
1 'polypeptide(L)' 'MNFHVHLPDRTAAADVAELIARFGVHAASEAAARANESRERGNVVHFCRWRQIERMILLLAEGPDEQTIH' A
#
# COMPACT_ATOMS: atom_id res chain seq x y z
N MET A 1 10.57 6.05 -23.55
CA MET A 1 10.50 5.86 -23.01
C MET A 1 10.03 5.86 -22.15
N ASN A 2 9.83 5.69 -21.83
CA ASN A 2 9.48 5.59 -21.04
C ASN A 2 9.41 5.36 -20.16
N PHE A 3 9.61 5.21 -19.68
CA PHE A 3 9.66 4.92 -18.73
C PHE A 3 9.12 5.15 -17.84
N HIS A 4 8.91 5.54 -17.39
CA HIS A 4 8.44 5.90 -16.57
C HIS A 4 7.84 5.32 -15.97
N VAL A 5 7.71 4.88 -16.15
CA VAL A 5 7.23 4.22 -15.81
C VAL A 5 6.87 4.06 -14.71
N HIS A 6 7.17 4.15 -14.04
CA HIS A 6 6.98 3.92 -12.93
C HIS A 6 6.10 4.55 -12.26
N LEU A 7 5.56 5.14 -12.64
CA LEU A 7 4.76 5.71 -12.05
C LEU A 7 3.67 5.04 -11.81
N PRO A 8 3.59 4.16 -11.53
CA PRO A 8 2.66 3.38 -11.17
C PRO A 8 1.94 3.78 -10.18
N ASP A 9 2.41 4.43 -9.68
CA ASP A 9 2.03 4.76 -8.57
C ASP A 9 0.84 5.55 -8.53
N ARG A 10 0.30 5.99 -9.57
CA ARG A 10 -0.89 6.66 -9.58
C ARG A 10 -1.97 5.72 -9.17
N THR A 11 -2.04 4.49 -9.63
CA THR A 11 -3.06 3.59 -9.23
C THR A 11 -2.83 3.12 -7.82
N ALA A 12 -1.61 2.95 -7.43
CA ALA A 12 -1.33 2.54 -6.06
C ALA A 12 -1.78 3.60 -5.10
N ALA A 13 -1.55 4.87 -5.44
CA ALA A 13 -1.98 5.95 -4.56
C ALA A 13 -3.49 5.99 -4.42
N ALA A 14 -4.21 5.72 -5.50
CA ALA A 14 -5.66 5.70 -5.45
C ALA A 14 -6.13 4.56 -4.56
N ASP A 15 -5.49 3.40 -4.65
CA ASP A 15 -5.85 2.28 -3.81
C ASP A 15 -5.57 2.56 -2.35
N VAL A 16 -4.45 3.23 -2.07
CA VAL A 16 -4.13 3.61 -0.70
C VAL A 16 -5.22 4.52 -0.15
N ALA A 17 -5.59 5.54 -0.92
CA ALA A 17 -6.60 6.48 -0.47
C ALA A 17 -7.92 5.77 -0.23
N GLU A 18 -8.29 4.86 -1.11
CA GLU A 18 -9.54 4.17 -0.96
C GLU A 18 -9.55 3.28 0.27
N LEU A 19 -8.46 2.56 0.51
CA LEU A 19 -8.40 1.69 1.67
C LEU A 19 -8.45 2.50 2.96
N ILE A 20 -7.77 3.63 2.98
CA ILE A 20 -7.80 4.46 4.17
C ILE A 20 -9.21 5.00 4.39
N ALA A 21 -9.88 5.42 3.33
CA ALA A 21 -11.21 5.94 3.46
C ALA A 21 -12.19 4.88 3.94
N ARG A 22 -12.00 3.64 3.51
CA ARG A 22 -12.94 2.59 3.87
C ARG A 22 -12.61 1.89 5.17
N PHE A 23 -11.35 1.69 5.45
CA PHE A 23 -10.95 0.88 6.61
C PHE A 23 -10.25 1.65 7.70
N GLY A 24 -9.90 2.91 7.45
CA GLY A 24 -9.29 3.73 8.49
C GLY A 24 -8.04 3.09 9.07
N VAL A 25 -8.03 2.94 10.37
CA VAL A 25 -6.84 2.39 11.03
C VAL A 25 -6.57 0.95 10.64
N HIS A 26 -7.52 0.28 10.00
CA HIS A 26 -7.31 -1.09 9.59
C HIS A 26 -6.88 -1.22 8.14
N ALA A 27 -6.60 -0.10 7.50
CA ALA A 27 -6.25 -0.13 6.07
C ALA A 27 -5.03 -0.98 5.79
N ALA A 28 -4.00 -0.84 6.62
CA ALA A 28 -2.78 -1.62 6.39
C ALA A 28 -3.05 -3.12 6.56
N SER A 29 -3.86 -3.47 7.54
CA SER A 29 -4.21 -4.87 7.74
C SER A 29 -4.98 -5.41 6.55
N GLU A 30 -5.84 -4.58 5.98
CA GLU A 30 -6.60 -5.02 4.82
C GLU A 30 -5.67 -5.24 3.63
N ALA A 31 -4.70 -4.35 3.43
CA ALA A 31 -3.76 -4.52 2.33
C ALA A 31 -2.93 -5.79 2.54
N ALA A 32 -2.53 -6.04 3.77
CA ALA A 32 -1.75 -7.24 4.06
C ALA A 32 -2.57 -8.50 3.78
N ALA A 33 -3.85 -8.48 4.11
CA ALA A 33 -4.71 -9.62 3.85
C ALA A 33 -4.83 -9.88 2.35
N ARG A 34 -4.96 -8.81 1.57
CA ARG A 34 -5.04 -8.96 0.13
C ARG A 34 -3.74 -9.47 -0.46
N ALA A 35 -2.60 -9.05 0.13
CA ALA A 35 -1.31 -9.55 -0.32
C ALA A 35 -1.23 -11.05 -0.06
N ASN A 36 -1.63 -11.49 1.13
CA ASN A 36 -1.58 -12.91 1.45
C ASN A 36 -2.48 -13.71 0.54
N GLU A 37 -3.65 -13.19 0.23
CA GLU A 37 -4.55 -13.87 -0.65
C GLU A 37 -3.96 -14.02 -2.04
N SER A 38 -3.33 -12.97 -2.54
CA SER A 38 -2.68 -13.03 -3.85
C SER A 38 -1.56 -14.06 -3.85
N ARG A 39 -0.81 -14.09 -2.75
CA ARG A 39 0.30 -15.02 -2.66
C ARG A 39 -0.21 -16.45 -2.66
N GLU A 40 -1.30 -16.72 -1.98
CA GLU A 40 -1.84 -18.06 -1.95
C GLU A 40 -2.35 -18.50 -3.31
N ARG A 41 -2.75 -17.56 -4.12
CA ARG A 41 -3.19 -17.87 -5.47
C ARG A 41 -2.02 -17.94 -6.44
N GLY A 42 -0.82 -17.70 -5.97
CA GLY A 42 0.34 -17.70 -6.84
C GLY A 42 0.45 -16.45 -7.69
N ASN A 43 -0.27 -15.39 -7.33
CA ASN A 43 -0.23 -14.17 -8.12
C ASN A 43 0.82 -13.23 -7.57
N VAL A 44 2.05 -13.41 -8.04
CA VAL A 44 3.17 -12.65 -7.52
C VAL A 44 3.06 -11.17 -7.81
N VAL A 45 2.53 -10.82 -8.96
CA VAL A 45 2.40 -9.41 -9.31
C VAL A 45 1.47 -8.69 -8.35
N HIS A 46 0.32 -9.28 -8.09
CA HIS A 46 -0.63 -8.67 -7.17
C HIS A 46 -0.11 -8.70 -5.73
N PHE A 47 0.60 -9.78 -5.39
CA PHE A 47 1.19 -9.84 -4.06
C PHE A 47 2.14 -8.67 -3.85
N CYS A 48 3.03 -8.42 -4.79
CA CYS A 48 3.98 -7.34 -4.66
C CYS A 48 3.30 -5.99 -4.61
N ARG A 49 2.26 -5.83 -5.42
CA ARG A 49 1.53 -4.59 -5.43
C ARG A 49 0.86 -4.31 -4.10
N TRP A 50 0.20 -5.32 -3.51
CA TRP A 50 -0.47 -5.13 -2.24
C TRP A 50 0.51 -4.89 -1.11
N ARG A 51 1.70 -5.50 -1.17
CA ARG A 51 2.72 -5.23 -0.18
C ARG A 51 3.21 -3.80 -0.28
N GLN A 52 3.31 -3.28 -1.48
CA GLN A 52 3.70 -1.91 -1.67
C GLN A 52 2.63 -0.97 -1.13
N ILE A 53 1.37 -1.27 -1.38
CA ILE A 53 0.27 -0.46 -0.88
C ILE A 53 0.27 -0.49 0.65
N GLU A 54 0.48 -1.64 1.23
CA GLU A 54 0.54 -1.75 2.68
C GLU A 54 1.64 -0.85 3.24
N ARG A 55 2.81 -0.87 2.61
CA ARG A 55 3.92 -0.06 3.06
C ARG A 55 3.60 1.42 2.97
N MET A 56 2.95 1.84 1.90
CA MET A 56 2.58 3.23 1.74
C MET A 56 1.60 3.67 2.82
N ILE A 57 0.64 2.81 3.14
CA ILE A 57 -0.33 3.14 4.18
C ILE A 57 0.38 3.29 5.52
N LEU A 58 1.30 2.40 5.82
CA LEU A 58 2.01 2.47 7.09
C LEU A 58 2.84 3.74 7.19
N LEU A 59 3.46 4.15 6.09
CA LEU A 59 4.23 5.37 6.11
C LEU A 59 3.34 6.58 6.37
N LEU A 60 2.18 6.61 5.77
CA LEU A 60 1.27 7.72 5.98
C LEU A 60 0.73 7.72 7.41
N ALA A 61 0.47 6.55 7.94
CA ALA A 61 -0.07 6.46 9.27
C ALA A 61 0.93 6.89 10.32
N GLU A 62 2.22 6.58 10.07
CA GLU A 62 3.19 6.97 11.03
C GLU A 62 3.42 8.42 11.06
N GLY A 63 3.34 9.03 9.96
CA GLY A 63 3.57 10.44 9.93
C GLY A 63 5.01 10.75 10.14
N PRO A 64 5.40 11.89 9.71
CA PRO A 64 6.77 12.26 9.86
C PRO A 64 7.03 12.79 11.18
N ASP A 65 6.06 13.19 11.85
CA ASP A 65 6.33 13.92 12.92
C ASP A 65 6.75 13.17 14.01
N GLU A 66 6.26 12.16 14.22
CA GLU A 66 6.50 11.63 15.35
C GLU A 66 7.79 11.38 15.58
N GLN A 67 8.43 11.08 14.72
CA GLN A 67 9.63 10.76 15.01
C GLN A 67 10.35 11.78 15.47
N THR A 68 10.05 12.60 15.13
CA THR A 68 10.82 13.59 15.46
C THR A 68 10.91 13.83 16.74
N ILE A 69 10.49 13.74 17.22
CA ILE A 69 10.60 14.13 18.37
C ILE A 69 11.40 13.77 19.12
N HIS A 70 11.73 13.59 19.12
CA HIS A 70 12.47 13.27 19.88
C HIS A 70 12.92 13.41 20.19
#